data_11b24fe0eb0589c3089356931d24f837
#
_entry.id   11b24fe0eb0589c3089356931d24f837
#
_cell.length_a   1.000
_cell.length_b   1.000
_cell.length_c   1.000
_cell.angle_alpha   90.00
_cell.angle_beta   90.00
_cell.angle_gamma   90.00
#
_symmetry.space_group_name_H-M   'P 1'
#
loop_
_entity.id
_entity.type
_entity.pdbx_description
1 polymer ?
#
loop_
_entity_poly.entity_id
_entity_poly.type
_entity_poly.pdbx_seq_one_letter_code
_entity_poly.pdbx_strand_id
1 'polypeptide(L)'
;IHRHKMNRSQLRQLRNMPYFDEDAIRNAIQMGANYVEKDFESQLKDDARSDEEMNNSYEVLEYWGMMDAEYAREVGIDLPDSVDDLDEVQVNIWTCGTYLLRAVLNPFTPYRIPYNAFPYERNPYNFFGIGVAENMDDSQQIMNGHARMAIDNLAMSGSLVFDVDESALVGGQSMEIYPGK
;
A
#
# COMPACT_ATOMS: atom_id res chain seq x y z
N ILE A 1 -8.44 6.09 8.57
CA ILE A 1 -7.76 5.11 9.45
C ILE A 1 -6.31 5.01 9.02
N HIS A 2 -5.41 5.12 9.99
CA HIS A 2 -3.98 4.89 9.80
C HIS A 2 -3.59 3.56 10.45
N ARG A 3 -2.85 2.74 9.72
CA ARG A 3 -2.38 1.44 10.15
C ARG A 3 -0.90 1.55 10.53
N HIS A 4 -0.61 1.32 11.80
CA HIS A 4 0.74 1.33 12.32
C HIS A 4 1.25 -0.10 12.48
N LYS A 5 2.45 -0.37 11.99
CA LYS A 5 3.19 -1.57 12.31
C LYS A 5 4.13 -1.27 13.47
N MET A 6 3.88 -1.86 14.61
CA MET A 6 4.63 -1.61 15.83
C MET A 6 5.28 -2.89 16.35
N ASN A 7 6.50 -2.75 16.87
CA ASN A 7 7.11 -3.84 17.64
C ASN A 7 6.64 -3.78 19.12
N ARG A 8 6.94 -4.83 19.87
CA ARG A 8 6.56 -4.94 21.29
C ARG A 8 7.07 -3.78 22.15
N SER A 9 8.26 -3.24 21.85
CA SER A 9 8.82 -2.11 22.60
C SER A 9 8.07 -0.81 22.32
N GLN A 10 7.75 -0.55 21.06
CA GLN A 10 6.97 0.61 20.66
C GLN A 10 5.57 0.58 21.27
N LEU A 11 4.90 -0.59 21.24
CA LEU A 11 3.59 -0.74 21.86
C LEU A 11 3.63 -0.48 23.36
N ARG A 12 4.69 -0.93 24.05
CA ARG A 12 4.89 -0.62 25.48
C ARG A 12 5.13 0.85 25.77
N GLN A 13 5.76 1.58 24.85
CA GLN A 13 6.02 3.01 25.02
C GLN A 13 4.74 3.85 24.99
N LEU A 14 3.67 3.36 24.33
CA LEU A 14 2.38 4.05 24.30
C LEU A 14 1.79 4.29 25.69
N ARG A 15 2.07 3.42 26.68
CA ARG A 15 1.63 3.60 28.07
C ARG A 15 2.13 4.89 28.72
N ASN A 16 3.23 5.47 28.20
CA ASN A 16 3.78 6.73 28.70
C ASN A 16 3.11 7.96 28.07
N MET A 17 2.23 7.73 27.10
CA MET A 17 1.47 8.80 26.46
C MET A 17 0.14 9.04 27.20
N PRO A 18 -0.37 10.27 27.18
CA PRO A 18 -1.62 10.59 27.86
C PRO A 18 -2.81 9.85 27.24
N TYR A 19 -3.74 9.46 28.08
CA TYR A 19 -5.01 8.81 27.71
C TYR A 19 -4.90 7.43 27.10
N PHE A 20 -3.74 6.76 27.17
CA PHE A 20 -3.61 5.36 26.80
C PHE A 20 -3.86 4.45 28.01
N ASP A 21 -4.64 3.41 27.81
CA ASP A 21 -4.95 2.41 28.83
C ASP A 21 -3.80 1.39 28.93
N GLU A 22 -3.15 1.36 30.12
CA GLU A 22 -2.02 0.45 30.37
C GLU A 22 -2.44 -1.02 30.38
N ASP A 23 -3.63 -1.33 30.93
CA ASP A 23 -4.12 -2.70 30.99
C ASP A 23 -4.51 -3.22 29.60
N ALA A 24 -5.13 -2.38 28.77
CA ALA A 24 -5.40 -2.71 27.38
C ALA A 24 -4.12 -2.98 26.59
N ILE A 25 -3.08 -2.16 26.78
CA ILE A 25 -1.77 -2.38 26.15
C ILE A 25 -1.14 -3.70 26.62
N ARG A 26 -1.22 -4.00 27.92
CA ARG A 26 -0.71 -5.25 28.50
C ARG A 26 -1.42 -6.46 27.90
N ASN A 27 -2.74 -6.41 27.80
CA ASN A 27 -3.55 -7.46 27.22
C ASN A 27 -3.29 -7.64 25.72
N ALA A 28 -3.14 -6.55 24.97
CA ALA A 28 -2.76 -6.60 23.56
C ALA A 28 -1.39 -7.27 23.35
N ILE A 29 -0.42 -7.00 24.23
CA ILE A 29 0.89 -7.65 24.19
C ILE A 29 0.79 -9.14 24.53
N GLN A 30 -0.09 -9.53 25.46
CA GLN A 30 -0.31 -10.94 25.84
C GLN A 30 -1.02 -11.72 24.74
N MET A 31 -1.91 -11.10 23.98
CA MET A 31 -2.56 -11.71 22.82
C MET A 31 -1.53 -12.18 21.77
N GLY A 32 -0.38 -11.52 21.69
CA GLY A 32 0.67 -11.83 20.73
C GLY A 32 0.62 -10.97 19.48
N ALA A 33 1.61 -11.16 18.62
CA ALA A 33 1.74 -10.46 17.36
C ALA A 33 0.55 -10.78 16.43
N ASN A 34 -0.06 -9.75 15.85
CA ASN A 34 -1.26 -9.87 15.03
C ASN A 34 -1.14 -9.13 13.68
N TYR A 35 0.07 -8.68 13.34
CA TYR A 35 0.28 -8.00 12.06
C TYR A 35 0.24 -8.98 10.90
N VAL A 36 -0.70 -8.76 9.99
CA VAL A 36 -0.80 -9.52 8.73
C VAL A 36 -0.34 -8.62 7.59
N GLU A 37 0.68 -9.05 6.87
CA GLU A 37 1.18 -8.34 5.70
C GLU A 37 0.17 -8.40 4.57
N LYS A 38 -0.03 -7.28 3.87
CA LYS A 38 -0.87 -7.21 2.68
C LYS A 38 -0.03 -7.49 1.42
N ASP A 39 -0.66 -8.01 0.38
CA ASP A 39 0.02 -8.42 -0.87
C ASP A 39 0.89 -7.30 -1.48
N PHE A 40 0.41 -6.05 -1.44
CA PHE A 40 1.18 -4.92 -1.97
C PHE A 40 2.41 -4.58 -1.10
N GLU A 41 2.38 -4.87 0.20
CA GLU A 41 3.52 -4.66 1.09
C GLU A 41 4.62 -5.70 0.82
N SER A 42 4.23 -6.94 0.51
CA SER A 42 5.17 -8.01 0.15
C SER A 42 5.87 -7.73 -1.19
N GLN A 43 5.14 -7.17 -2.16
CA GLN A 43 5.70 -6.81 -3.47
C GLN A 43 6.71 -5.66 -3.41
N LEU A 44 6.61 -4.78 -2.40
CA LEU A 44 7.51 -3.64 -2.21
C LEU A 44 8.76 -3.96 -1.40
N LYS A 45 8.82 -5.17 -0.84
CA LYS A 45 10.00 -5.60 -0.08
C LYS A 45 10.99 -6.28 -1.02
N ASP A 46 12.24 -5.84 -0.98
CA ASP A 46 13.35 -6.66 -1.45
C ASP A 46 13.44 -7.94 -0.59
N ASP A 47 13.74 -9.07 -1.21
CA ASP A 47 13.81 -10.43 -0.62
C ASP A 47 14.70 -10.58 0.63
N ALA A 48 15.33 -9.51 1.09
CA ALA A 48 16.34 -9.50 2.14
C ALA A 48 15.83 -9.29 3.58
N ARG A 49 14.51 -9.10 3.80
CA ARG A 49 13.98 -8.91 5.16
C ARG A 49 13.38 -10.20 5.71
N SER A 50 13.97 -10.65 6.82
CA SER A 50 13.65 -11.89 7.47
C SER A 50 12.19 -11.98 7.97
N ASP A 51 11.60 -13.16 7.81
CA ASP A 51 10.30 -13.55 8.37
C ASP A 51 10.19 -13.33 9.90
N GLU A 52 11.31 -13.24 10.60
CA GLU A 52 11.37 -13.00 12.05
C GLU A 52 10.83 -11.62 12.46
N GLU A 53 11.02 -10.58 11.65
CA GLU A 53 10.48 -9.25 11.96
C GLU A 53 8.95 -9.19 11.79
N MET A 54 8.39 -10.04 10.93
CA MET A 54 6.94 -10.10 10.70
C MET A 54 6.22 -10.79 11.84
N ASN A 55 6.79 -11.89 12.34
CA ASN A 55 6.20 -12.69 13.41
C ASN A 55 6.15 -12.01 14.77
N ASN A 56 6.78 -10.82 14.93
CA ASN A 56 6.86 -10.09 16.19
C ASN A 56 6.28 -8.68 16.11
N SER A 57 5.41 -8.42 15.13
CA SER A 57 4.80 -7.11 14.91
C SER A 57 3.32 -7.08 15.26
N TYR A 58 2.88 -5.94 15.80
CA TYR A 58 1.50 -5.67 16.19
C TYR A 58 0.88 -4.70 15.19
N GLU A 59 -0.35 -4.98 14.81
CA GLU A 59 -1.17 -4.06 14.04
C GLU A 59 -1.93 -3.14 14.98
N VAL A 60 -1.62 -1.86 14.91
CA VAL A 60 -2.32 -0.82 15.66
C VAL A 60 -3.04 0.07 14.65
N LEU A 61 -4.34 0.23 14.84
CA LEU A 61 -5.18 1.07 14.00
C LEU A 61 -5.47 2.37 14.73
N GLU A 62 -5.23 3.48 14.07
CA GLU A 62 -5.56 4.82 14.51
C GLU A 62 -6.71 5.36 13.66
N TYR A 63 -7.82 5.68 14.29
CA TYR A 63 -8.96 6.30 13.64
C TYR A 63 -9.08 7.78 14.03
N TRP A 64 -9.28 8.61 13.04
CA TRP A 64 -9.67 10.02 13.18
C TRP A 64 -10.94 10.22 12.36
N GLY A 65 -12.00 10.64 12.98
CA GLY A 65 -13.26 10.85 12.28
C GLY A 65 -14.42 11.17 13.20
N MET A 66 -15.61 11.16 12.62
CA MET A 66 -16.86 11.36 13.32
C MET A 66 -17.35 10.05 13.92
N MET A 67 -17.99 10.16 15.06
CA MET A 67 -18.65 9.07 15.77
C MET A 67 -19.89 9.62 16.48
N ASP A 68 -20.96 8.84 16.53
CA ASP A 68 -22.16 9.21 17.26
C ASP A 68 -21.83 9.37 18.77
N ALA A 69 -22.40 10.39 19.40
CA ALA A 69 -22.12 10.69 20.80
C ALA A 69 -22.51 9.56 21.74
N GLU A 70 -23.57 8.80 21.42
CA GLU A 70 -23.98 7.62 22.17
C GLU A 70 -22.84 6.59 22.23
N TYR A 71 -22.26 6.20 21.08
CA TYR A 71 -21.14 5.26 21.04
C TYR A 71 -19.87 5.83 21.68
N ALA A 72 -19.65 7.14 21.56
CA ALA A 72 -18.52 7.80 22.19
C ALA A 72 -18.58 7.68 23.73
N ARG A 73 -19.79 7.81 24.32
CA ARG A 73 -20.01 7.59 25.75
C ARG A 73 -19.85 6.12 26.17
N GLU A 74 -20.35 5.19 25.36
CA GLU A 74 -20.19 3.74 25.60
C GLU A 74 -18.71 3.34 25.66
N VAL A 75 -17.89 3.94 24.80
CA VAL A 75 -16.45 3.71 24.73
C VAL A 75 -15.69 4.42 25.88
N GLY A 76 -16.36 5.25 26.67
CA GLY A 76 -15.81 5.94 27.82
C GLY A 76 -15.19 7.30 27.52
N ILE A 77 -15.54 7.91 26.40
CA ILE A 77 -15.15 9.30 26.10
C ILE A 77 -16.03 10.23 26.93
N ASP A 78 -15.38 11.10 27.72
CA ASP A 78 -16.07 12.12 28.51
C ASP A 78 -16.56 13.24 27.57
N LEU A 79 -17.88 13.36 27.44
CA LEU A 79 -18.52 14.37 26.60
C LEU A 79 -19.20 15.43 27.48
N PRO A 80 -19.20 16.69 27.06
CA PRO A 80 -19.98 17.73 27.73
C PRO A 80 -21.48 17.38 27.78
N ASP A 81 -22.17 17.78 28.84
CA ASP A 81 -23.63 17.57 28.99
C ASP A 81 -24.47 18.25 27.91
N SER A 82 -23.88 19.20 27.20
CA SER A 82 -24.52 19.93 26.08
C SER A 82 -24.60 19.14 24.77
N VAL A 83 -23.94 17.98 24.70
CA VAL A 83 -23.91 17.13 23.50
C VAL A 83 -25.01 16.10 23.62
N ASP A 84 -25.96 16.08 22.67
CA ASP A 84 -27.02 15.09 22.60
C ASP A 84 -26.47 13.74 22.08
N ASP A 85 -27.14 12.64 22.40
CA ASP A 85 -26.78 11.29 21.93
C ASP A 85 -26.88 11.15 20.40
N LEU A 86 -27.71 11.97 19.76
CA LEU A 86 -27.87 12.04 18.31
C LEU A 86 -26.82 12.92 17.62
N ASP A 87 -25.99 13.62 18.39
CA ASP A 87 -24.94 14.45 17.82
C ASP A 87 -23.74 13.58 17.36
N GLU A 88 -23.00 14.09 16.37
CA GLU A 88 -21.73 13.50 15.97
C GLU A 88 -20.56 14.28 16.58
N VAL A 89 -19.61 13.55 17.12
CA VAL A 89 -18.39 14.12 17.73
C VAL A 89 -17.14 13.63 17.00
N GLN A 90 -16.14 14.48 16.90
CA GLN A 90 -14.86 14.08 16.32
C GLN A 90 -13.97 13.43 17.37
N VAL A 91 -13.49 12.24 17.05
CA VAL A 91 -12.73 11.40 17.96
C VAL A 91 -11.39 10.95 17.37
N ASN A 92 -10.47 10.63 18.27
CA ASN A 92 -9.28 9.86 17.97
C ASN A 92 -9.29 8.55 18.76
N ILE A 93 -9.27 7.44 18.06
CA ILE A 93 -9.37 6.10 18.65
C ILE A 93 -8.17 5.27 18.19
N TRP A 94 -7.56 4.57 19.13
CA TRP A 94 -6.46 3.64 18.86
C TRP A 94 -6.85 2.24 19.34
N THR A 95 -6.69 1.26 18.46
CA THR A 95 -7.02 -0.15 18.76
C THR A 95 -5.87 -1.07 18.35
N CYS A 96 -5.71 -2.17 19.08
CA CYS A 96 -4.82 -3.26 18.71
C CYS A 96 -5.62 -4.58 18.82
N GLY A 97 -5.93 -5.18 17.68
CA GLY A 97 -6.87 -6.30 17.63
C GLY A 97 -8.23 -5.91 18.21
N THR A 98 -8.65 -6.58 19.25
CA THR A 98 -9.92 -6.33 19.98
C THR A 98 -9.79 -5.35 21.14
N TYR A 99 -8.57 -4.90 21.45
CA TYR A 99 -8.32 -4.03 22.60
C TYR A 99 -8.33 -2.57 22.19
N LEU A 100 -9.11 -1.78 22.90
CA LEU A 100 -9.15 -0.33 22.80
C LEU A 100 -7.99 0.24 23.61
N LEU A 101 -7.01 0.84 22.96
CA LEU A 101 -5.83 1.39 23.62
C LEU A 101 -6.03 2.83 24.08
N ARG A 102 -6.82 3.60 23.31
CA ARG A 102 -7.11 5.01 23.57
C ARG A 102 -8.41 5.39 22.88
N ALA A 103 -9.23 6.18 23.56
CA ALA A 103 -10.38 6.85 22.98
C ALA A 103 -10.50 8.25 23.57
N VAL A 104 -10.40 9.28 22.74
CA VAL A 104 -10.47 10.69 23.17
C VAL A 104 -11.15 11.54 22.11
N LEU A 105 -11.68 12.69 22.53
CA LEU A 105 -12.11 13.71 21.59
C LEU A 105 -10.91 14.28 20.82
N ASN A 106 -11.19 14.73 19.61
CA ASN A 106 -10.18 15.42 18.80
C ASN A 106 -9.67 16.68 19.53
N PRO A 107 -8.38 16.76 19.87
CA PRO A 107 -7.83 17.86 20.64
C PRO A 107 -7.63 19.16 19.84
N PHE A 108 -7.83 19.14 18.53
CA PHE A 108 -7.58 20.30 17.68
C PHE A 108 -8.79 21.24 17.64
N THR A 109 -8.52 22.55 17.81
CA THR A 109 -9.53 23.60 17.67
C THR A 109 -8.98 24.67 16.69
N PRO A 110 -9.61 24.94 15.54
CA PRO A 110 -10.79 24.23 14.99
C PRO A 110 -10.49 22.77 14.65
N TYR A 111 -11.53 21.96 14.62
CA TYR A 111 -11.40 20.53 14.32
C TYR A 111 -10.69 20.29 12.99
N ARG A 112 -9.66 19.47 13.01
CA ARG A 112 -8.95 19.02 11.82
C ARG A 112 -8.45 17.58 11.99
N ILE A 113 -8.41 16.88 10.89
CA ILE A 113 -7.79 15.58 10.80
C ILE A 113 -6.31 15.79 10.45
N PRO A 114 -5.34 15.14 11.14
CA PRO A 114 -3.90 15.36 10.94
C PRO A 114 -3.36 14.68 9.67
N TYR A 115 -4.20 14.56 8.64
CA TYR A 115 -3.83 14.00 7.35
C TYR A 115 -4.00 15.07 6.27
N ASN A 116 -2.99 15.21 5.41
CA ASN A 116 -3.03 16.08 4.25
C ASN A 116 -2.95 15.25 2.99
N ALA A 117 -3.85 15.49 2.04
CA ALA A 117 -3.83 14.89 0.73
C ALA A 117 -3.29 15.91 -0.29
N PHE A 118 -2.26 15.53 -1.04
CA PHE A 118 -1.71 16.32 -2.13
C PHE A 118 -1.46 15.41 -3.33
N PRO A 119 -2.43 15.35 -4.26
CA PRO A 119 -2.29 14.58 -5.48
C PRO A 119 -1.26 15.24 -6.41
N TYR A 120 -0.61 14.45 -7.26
CA TYR A 120 0.28 14.96 -8.31
C TYR A 120 -0.51 15.80 -9.32
N GLU A 121 -1.61 15.28 -9.83
CA GLU A 121 -2.58 16.02 -10.62
C GLU A 121 -3.96 15.87 -9.99
N ARG A 122 -4.69 16.98 -9.86
CA ARG A 122 -5.98 17.01 -9.19
C ARG A 122 -7.07 16.47 -10.11
N ASN A 123 -7.79 15.45 -9.66
CA ASN A 123 -9.03 15.02 -10.31
C ASN A 123 -10.22 15.72 -9.62
N PRO A 124 -10.99 16.55 -10.34
CA PRO A 124 -12.12 17.28 -9.76
C PRO A 124 -13.29 16.37 -9.32
N TYR A 125 -13.32 15.13 -9.79
CA TYR A 125 -14.41 14.19 -9.55
C TYR A 125 -14.07 13.07 -8.56
N ASN A 126 -12.81 13.03 -8.09
CA ASN A 126 -12.36 11.98 -7.17
C ASN A 126 -11.41 12.55 -6.12
N PHE A 127 -11.48 12.01 -4.92
CA PHE A 127 -10.53 12.35 -3.84
C PHE A 127 -9.09 12.00 -4.21
N PHE A 128 -8.89 10.86 -4.86
CA PHE A 128 -7.59 10.46 -5.37
C PHE A 128 -7.31 11.19 -6.68
N GLY A 129 -6.13 11.79 -6.77
CA GLY A 129 -5.67 12.40 -7.99
C GLY A 129 -5.13 11.39 -8.99
N ILE A 130 -4.62 11.92 -10.11
CA ILE A 130 -3.97 11.15 -11.16
C ILE A 130 -2.47 11.10 -10.86
N GLY A 131 -1.89 9.92 -10.88
CA GLY A 131 -0.47 9.71 -10.64
C GLY A 131 0.40 9.91 -11.89
N VAL A 132 1.71 10.13 -11.69
CA VAL A 132 2.67 10.24 -12.81
C VAL A 132 2.66 8.99 -13.69
N ALA A 133 2.58 7.80 -13.09
CA ALA A 133 2.56 6.54 -13.82
C ALA A 133 1.33 6.43 -14.73
N GLU A 134 0.16 6.86 -14.26
CA GLU A 134 -1.09 6.86 -15.02
C GLU A 134 -1.01 7.84 -16.21
N ASN A 135 -0.47 9.05 -15.99
CA ASN A 135 -0.27 10.03 -17.06
C ASN A 135 0.76 9.60 -18.10
N MET A 136 1.70 8.76 -17.73
CA MET A 136 2.75 8.29 -18.63
C MET A 136 2.42 6.97 -19.33
N ASP A 137 1.36 6.28 -18.95
CA ASP A 137 1.07 4.92 -19.41
C ASP A 137 0.95 4.84 -20.94
N ASP A 138 0.16 5.71 -21.56
CA ASP A 138 -0.02 5.76 -23.00
C ASP A 138 1.32 6.03 -23.74
N SER A 139 2.11 6.97 -23.22
CA SER A 139 3.41 7.30 -23.81
C SER A 139 4.40 6.14 -23.68
N GLN A 140 4.36 5.45 -22.55
CA GLN A 140 5.19 4.27 -22.29
C GLN A 140 4.82 3.11 -23.22
N GLN A 141 3.52 2.87 -23.45
CA GLN A 141 3.04 1.84 -24.37
C GLN A 141 3.49 2.12 -25.81
N ILE A 142 3.38 3.36 -26.28
CA ILE A 142 3.84 3.77 -27.60
C ILE A 142 5.35 3.57 -27.73
N MET A 143 6.12 3.99 -26.73
CA MET A 143 7.58 3.83 -26.73
C MET A 143 8.00 2.36 -26.76
N ASN A 144 7.34 1.52 -25.97
CA ASN A 144 7.55 0.08 -25.98
C ASN A 144 7.20 -0.56 -27.33
N GLY A 145 6.13 -0.10 -27.98
CA GLY A 145 5.76 -0.52 -29.33
C GLY A 145 6.82 -0.19 -30.37
N HIS A 146 7.33 1.06 -30.36
CA HIS A 146 8.40 1.47 -31.26
C HIS A 146 9.71 0.71 -31.01
N ALA A 147 10.06 0.47 -29.73
CA ALA A 147 11.25 -0.32 -29.40
C ALA A 147 11.18 -1.74 -29.96
N ARG A 148 10.01 -2.39 -29.80
CA ARG A 148 9.77 -3.74 -30.36
C ARG A 148 9.87 -3.73 -31.90
N MET A 149 9.20 -2.79 -32.57
CA MET A 149 9.29 -2.67 -34.03
C MET A 149 10.71 -2.43 -34.50
N ALA A 150 11.50 -1.64 -33.78
CA ALA A 150 12.91 -1.41 -34.12
C ALA A 150 13.74 -2.70 -34.02
N ILE A 151 13.51 -3.49 -32.95
CA ILE A 151 14.18 -4.78 -32.77
C ILE A 151 13.78 -5.76 -33.89
N ASP A 152 12.48 -5.84 -34.21
CA ASP A 152 11.98 -6.71 -35.29
C ASP A 152 12.54 -6.32 -36.63
N ASN A 153 12.62 -5.02 -36.96
CA ASN A 153 13.22 -4.52 -38.17
C ASN A 153 14.72 -4.85 -38.26
N LEU A 154 15.46 -4.73 -37.15
CA LEU A 154 16.84 -5.14 -37.07
C LEU A 154 17.02 -6.64 -37.28
N ALA A 155 16.16 -7.45 -36.69
CA ALA A 155 16.19 -8.89 -36.89
C ALA A 155 15.90 -9.27 -38.36
N MET A 156 14.90 -8.63 -38.97
CA MET A 156 14.55 -8.87 -40.39
C MET A 156 15.63 -8.38 -41.33
N SER A 157 16.18 -7.18 -41.10
CA SER A 157 17.24 -6.61 -41.97
C SER A 157 18.60 -7.31 -41.81
N GLY A 158 18.86 -7.86 -40.62
CA GLY A 158 20.04 -8.65 -40.31
C GLY A 158 19.96 -10.10 -40.78
N SER A 159 18.76 -10.58 -41.14
CA SER A 159 18.58 -11.91 -41.70
C SER A 159 18.91 -11.90 -43.17
N LEU A 160 19.89 -12.69 -43.54
CA LEU A 160 20.21 -12.89 -44.94
C LEU A 160 19.07 -13.67 -45.61
N VAL A 161 18.41 -13.08 -46.59
CA VAL A 161 17.42 -13.73 -47.43
C VAL A 161 18.15 -14.21 -48.68
N PHE A 162 18.15 -15.52 -48.91
CA PHE A 162 18.70 -16.15 -50.10
C PHE A 162 17.56 -16.57 -51.00
N ASP A 163 17.66 -16.23 -52.29
CA ASP A 163 16.85 -16.81 -53.32
C ASP A 163 17.63 -18.00 -53.88
N VAL A 164 17.09 -19.21 -53.72
CA VAL A 164 17.76 -20.46 -54.10
C VAL A 164 16.98 -21.11 -55.21
N ASP A 165 17.63 -21.30 -56.36
CA ASP A 165 17.07 -22.10 -57.44
C ASP A 165 17.11 -23.60 -57.03
N GLU A 166 15.98 -24.14 -56.68
CA GLU A 166 15.81 -25.51 -56.24
C GLU A 166 16.22 -26.50 -57.36
N SER A 167 16.11 -26.10 -58.63
CA SER A 167 16.49 -26.93 -59.75
C SER A 167 18.02 -27.08 -59.91
N ALA A 168 18.78 -26.19 -59.32
CA ALA A 168 20.25 -26.21 -59.33
C ALA A 168 20.84 -27.03 -58.14
N LEU A 169 20.02 -27.48 -57.19
CA LEU A 169 20.50 -28.26 -56.05
C LEU A 169 20.71 -29.71 -56.47
N VAL A 170 21.86 -30.27 -56.15
CA VAL A 170 22.15 -31.68 -56.33
C VAL A 170 21.37 -32.45 -55.26
N GLY A 171 20.62 -33.50 -55.66
CA GLY A 171 19.79 -34.27 -54.77
C GLY A 171 20.53 -34.76 -53.51
N GLY A 172 20.00 -34.40 -52.32
CA GLY A 172 20.55 -34.74 -51.02
C GLY A 172 21.35 -33.65 -50.31
N GLN A 173 21.47 -32.42 -50.89
CA GLN A 173 22.05 -31.27 -50.17
C GLN A 173 21.03 -30.64 -49.21
N SER A 174 21.49 -30.36 -47.99
CA SER A 174 20.70 -29.63 -47.01
C SER A 174 20.68 -28.14 -47.33
N MET A 175 19.49 -27.54 -47.33
CA MET A 175 19.30 -26.08 -47.42
C MET A 175 19.58 -25.35 -46.11
N GLU A 176 19.93 -26.05 -45.02
CA GLU A 176 20.24 -25.41 -43.76
C GLU A 176 21.51 -24.56 -43.84
N ILE A 177 21.38 -23.31 -43.52
CA ILE A 177 22.46 -22.35 -43.47
C ILE A 177 22.78 -22.06 -42.02
N TYR A 178 24.03 -22.26 -41.60
CA TYR A 178 24.55 -21.97 -40.27
C TYR A 178 25.89 -21.20 -40.37
N PRO A 179 26.25 -20.45 -39.31
CA PRO A 179 27.49 -19.71 -39.31
C PRO A 179 28.71 -20.60 -39.61
N GLY A 180 29.48 -20.24 -40.64
CA GLY A 180 30.69 -20.99 -41.04
C GLY A 180 30.50 -22.03 -42.15
N LYS A 181 29.32 -22.13 -42.75
CA LYS A 181 29.05 -22.99 -43.91
C LYS A 181 29.29 -22.21 -45.20
#